data_57cb420079399adb38777012b5571e5e
#
_entry.id   57cb420079399adb38777012b5571e5e
#
_cell.length_a   1.000
_cell.length_b   1.000
_cell.length_c   1.000
_cell.angle_alpha   90.00
_cell.angle_beta   90.00
_cell.angle_gamma   90.00
#
_symmetry.space_group_name_H-M   'P 1'
#
loop_
_entity.id
_entity.type
_entity.pdbx_description
1 polymer ?
#
loop_
_entity_poly.entity_id
_entity_poly.type
_entity_poly.pdbx_seq_one_letter_code
_entity_poly.pdbx_strand_id
1 'polypeptide(L)'
;MKSMMGLLIEDEQKTYESKPIILIGPQGTGKSTTARALAEKLGIPLVETDILMTDETYENMCKGEPGVEVEITRVDGGGINYSSNKEYEFCVMNKIFDEYRDKKIVLDVGGSHAKWEDDHSSKMKELFNSTPNIFIFNVTENEDETYDFLKKRREGRGEKISPENEEKFRRIITDLNNFYRGTQNISIVNKDGSDKTTEELVDEIITKLT
;
A
#
# COMPACT_ATOMS: atom_id res chain seq x y z
N MET A 1 22.29 37.79 -2.54
CA MET A 1 22.71 36.46 -3.02
C MET A 1 22.01 35.40 -2.13
N LYS A 2 21.00 34.70 -2.64
CA LYS A 2 20.45 33.53 -1.93
C LYS A 2 21.57 32.47 -1.91
N SER A 3 21.84 31.91 -0.73
CA SER A 3 22.85 30.86 -0.56
C SER A 3 22.53 29.68 -1.48
N MET A 4 23.55 29.10 -2.12
CA MET A 4 23.40 27.87 -2.93
C MET A 4 22.73 26.73 -2.16
N MET A 5 22.89 26.72 -0.84
CA MET A 5 22.25 25.78 0.09
C MET A 5 20.73 25.96 0.18
N GLY A 6 20.22 27.20 0.07
CA GLY A 6 18.77 27.46 0.04
C GLY A 6 18.10 27.01 -1.27
N LEU A 7 18.82 27.05 -2.38
CA LEU A 7 18.32 26.55 -3.67
C LEU A 7 18.24 25.02 -3.73
N LEU A 8 19.20 24.32 -3.11
CA LEU A 8 19.18 22.84 -3.03
C LEU A 8 18.06 22.32 -2.14
N ILE A 9 17.76 23.01 -1.04
CA ILE A 9 16.66 22.64 -0.13
C ILE A 9 15.29 22.93 -0.80
N GLU A 10 15.17 24.02 -1.57
CA GLU A 10 13.94 24.32 -2.33
C GLU A 10 13.71 23.32 -3.47
N ASP A 11 14.76 22.76 -4.10
CA ASP A 11 14.64 21.75 -5.17
C ASP A 11 14.34 20.33 -4.60
N GLU A 12 14.91 19.95 -3.47
CA GLU A 12 14.56 18.69 -2.78
C GLU A 12 13.13 18.70 -2.24
N GLN A 13 12.67 19.81 -1.67
CA GLN A 13 11.25 19.99 -1.28
C GLN A 13 10.30 19.96 -2.49
N LYS A 14 10.70 20.50 -3.65
CA LYS A 14 9.89 20.42 -4.87
C LYS A 14 9.74 19.00 -5.43
N THR A 15 10.78 18.17 -5.34
CA THR A 15 10.71 16.77 -5.79
C THR A 15 9.76 15.92 -4.96
N TYR A 16 9.66 16.17 -3.66
CA TYR A 16 8.70 15.53 -2.78
C TYR A 16 7.25 15.99 -3.07
N GLU A 17 7.06 17.25 -3.42
CA GLU A 17 5.71 17.82 -3.64
C GLU A 17 4.96 17.25 -4.84
N SER A 18 5.63 16.56 -5.77
CA SER A 18 5.05 16.07 -7.02
C SER A 18 4.90 14.54 -7.14
N LYS A 19 5.26 13.77 -6.10
CA LYS A 19 5.24 12.30 -6.15
C LYS A 19 4.22 11.71 -5.18
N PRO A 20 3.62 10.55 -5.49
CA PRO A 20 2.71 9.88 -4.57
C PRO A 20 3.42 9.41 -3.30
N ILE A 21 2.68 9.41 -2.20
CA ILE A 21 3.06 8.77 -0.95
C ILE A 21 2.36 7.40 -0.94
N ILE A 22 3.13 6.33 -1.02
CA ILE A 22 2.59 4.97 -1.14
C ILE A 22 2.67 4.27 0.21
N LEU A 23 1.53 3.81 0.71
CA LEU A 23 1.44 3.02 1.93
C LEU A 23 1.14 1.57 1.57
N ILE A 24 1.97 0.65 2.08
CA ILE A 24 1.86 -0.78 1.85
C ILE A 24 1.90 -1.50 3.19
N GLY A 25 1.26 -2.64 3.30
CA GLY A 25 1.34 -3.48 4.49
C GLY A 25 0.24 -4.53 4.57
N PRO A 26 0.42 -5.53 5.44
CA PRO A 26 -0.56 -6.57 5.66
C PRO A 26 -1.88 -6.01 6.19
N GLN A 27 -2.95 -6.77 5.99
CA GLN A 27 -4.25 -6.45 6.57
C GLN A 27 -4.16 -6.40 8.11
N GLY A 28 -4.74 -5.37 8.71
CA GLY A 28 -4.77 -5.20 10.17
C GLY A 28 -3.69 -4.28 10.73
N THR A 29 -2.75 -3.79 9.91
CA THR A 29 -1.71 -2.84 10.35
C THR A 29 -2.21 -1.41 10.61
N GLY A 30 -3.44 -1.08 10.23
CA GLY A 30 -3.97 0.28 10.35
C GLY A 30 -3.65 1.19 9.17
N LYS A 31 -3.03 0.65 8.12
CA LYS A 31 -2.59 1.34 6.92
C LYS A 31 -3.66 2.27 6.33
N SER A 32 -4.85 1.76 6.02
CA SER A 32 -5.93 2.55 5.39
C SER A 32 -6.45 3.66 6.31
N THR A 33 -6.49 3.46 7.62
CA THR A 33 -6.83 4.49 8.60
C THR A 33 -5.78 5.60 8.59
N THR A 34 -4.50 5.22 8.59
CA THR A 34 -3.38 6.16 8.51
C THR A 34 -3.35 6.90 7.17
N ALA A 35 -3.65 6.21 6.05
CA ALA A 35 -3.72 6.82 4.73
C ALA A 35 -4.75 7.95 4.66
N ARG A 36 -5.95 7.73 5.22
CA ARG A 36 -7.00 8.77 5.28
C ARG A 36 -6.56 9.96 6.13
N ALA A 37 -6.05 9.71 7.32
CA ALA A 37 -5.59 10.77 8.21
C ALA A 37 -4.41 11.56 7.62
N LEU A 38 -3.49 10.89 6.93
CA LEU A 38 -2.37 11.52 6.25
C LEU A 38 -2.84 12.39 5.08
N ALA A 39 -3.75 11.88 4.24
CA ALA A 39 -4.32 12.63 3.13
C ALA A 39 -5.06 13.88 3.61
N GLU A 40 -5.86 13.76 4.67
CA GLU A 40 -6.55 14.89 5.31
C GLU A 40 -5.56 15.91 5.87
N LYS A 41 -4.54 15.47 6.63
CA LYS A 41 -3.53 16.35 7.24
C LYS A 41 -2.70 17.10 6.21
N LEU A 42 -2.39 16.46 5.07
CA LEU A 42 -1.64 17.07 3.98
C LEU A 42 -2.52 17.85 2.99
N GLY A 43 -3.84 17.73 3.06
CA GLY A 43 -4.77 18.34 2.12
C GLY A 43 -4.63 17.82 0.68
N ILE A 44 -4.32 16.53 0.51
CA ILE A 44 -4.11 15.89 -0.79
C ILE A 44 -5.07 14.71 -0.99
N PRO A 45 -5.38 14.32 -2.25
CA PRO A 45 -6.29 13.20 -2.50
C PRO A 45 -5.78 11.87 -1.95
N LEU A 46 -6.73 11.01 -1.52
CA LEU A 46 -6.50 9.60 -1.23
C LEU A 46 -6.96 8.75 -2.41
N VAL A 47 -6.14 7.77 -2.77
CA VAL A 47 -6.45 6.75 -3.76
C VAL A 47 -6.28 5.37 -3.11
N GLU A 48 -7.34 4.56 -3.09
CA GLU A 48 -7.36 3.23 -2.49
C GLU A 48 -7.40 2.17 -3.60
N THR A 49 -6.36 1.36 -3.74
CA THR A 49 -6.28 0.36 -4.82
C THR A 49 -7.38 -0.70 -4.74
N ASP A 50 -7.81 -1.07 -3.53
CA ASP A 50 -8.90 -2.03 -3.32
C ASP A 50 -10.22 -1.54 -3.95
N ILE A 51 -10.45 -0.22 -3.99
CA ILE A 51 -11.61 0.39 -4.66
C ILE A 51 -11.41 0.35 -6.17
N LEU A 52 -10.24 0.74 -6.66
CA LEU A 52 -9.94 0.81 -8.08
C LEU A 52 -9.94 -0.57 -8.77
N MET A 53 -9.60 -1.63 -8.04
CA MET A 53 -9.68 -3.01 -8.55
C MET A 53 -11.11 -3.42 -8.96
N THR A 54 -12.12 -2.75 -8.42
CA THR A 54 -13.53 -3.01 -8.72
C THR A 54 -14.21 -1.85 -9.45
N ASP A 55 -13.44 -0.83 -9.83
CA ASP A 55 -13.95 0.32 -10.58
C ASP A 55 -14.16 -0.06 -12.06
N GLU A 56 -15.31 0.30 -12.60
CA GLU A 56 -15.71 -0.02 -13.98
C GLU A 56 -14.75 0.56 -15.03
N THR A 57 -14.14 1.70 -14.73
CA THR A 57 -13.17 2.34 -15.63
C THR A 57 -11.94 1.46 -15.80
N TYR A 58 -11.36 0.99 -14.68
CA TYR A 58 -10.18 0.12 -14.72
C TYR A 58 -10.52 -1.28 -15.24
N GLU A 59 -11.70 -1.82 -14.90
CA GLU A 59 -12.21 -3.07 -15.48
C GLU A 59 -12.21 -2.98 -17.01
N ASN A 60 -12.82 -1.92 -17.56
CA ASN A 60 -12.90 -1.71 -19.01
C ASN A 60 -11.54 -1.46 -19.67
N MET A 61 -10.61 -0.80 -18.98
CA MET A 61 -9.24 -0.57 -19.48
C MET A 61 -8.42 -1.85 -19.58
N CYS A 62 -8.68 -2.83 -18.73
CA CYS A 62 -7.92 -4.09 -18.66
C CYS A 62 -8.62 -5.27 -19.33
N LYS A 63 -9.94 -5.19 -19.50
CA LYS A 63 -10.72 -6.23 -20.13
C LYS A 63 -10.35 -6.40 -21.61
N GLY A 64 -9.88 -7.58 -21.96
CA GLY A 64 -9.42 -7.90 -23.33
C GLY A 64 -7.90 -7.82 -23.51
N GLU A 65 -7.16 -7.38 -22.50
CA GLU A 65 -5.70 -7.55 -22.49
C GLU A 65 -5.34 -9.04 -22.42
N PRO A 66 -4.24 -9.49 -23.05
CA PRO A 66 -3.86 -10.90 -23.07
C PRO A 66 -3.70 -11.48 -21.66
N GLY A 67 -4.34 -12.61 -21.42
CA GLY A 67 -4.27 -13.35 -20.16
C GLY A 67 -5.11 -12.77 -19.01
N VAL A 68 -5.74 -11.61 -19.19
CA VAL A 68 -6.57 -10.98 -18.16
C VAL A 68 -7.88 -11.74 -17.97
N GLU A 69 -8.12 -12.18 -16.73
CA GLU A 69 -9.38 -12.78 -16.29
C GLU A 69 -9.92 -11.98 -15.10
N VAL A 70 -11.13 -11.46 -15.25
CA VAL A 70 -11.83 -10.70 -14.21
C VAL A 70 -13.33 -10.94 -14.30
N GLU A 71 -13.94 -11.16 -13.15
CA GLU A 71 -15.40 -11.22 -12.98
C GLU A 71 -15.78 -10.28 -11.83
N ILE A 72 -16.51 -9.22 -12.16
CA ILE A 72 -17.02 -8.25 -11.20
C ILE A 72 -18.53 -8.22 -11.32
N THR A 73 -19.21 -8.73 -10.28
CA THR A 73 -20.67 -8.71 -10.19
C THR A 73 -21.09 -7.69 -9.15
N ARG A 74 -21.78 -6.64 -9.60
CA ARG A 74 -22.37 -5.63 -8.74
C ARG A 74 -23.78 -6.08 -8.37
N VAL A 75 -24.03 -6.24 -7.06
CA VAL A 75 -25.32 -6.69 -6.54
C VAL A 75 -26.14 -5.54 -5.99
N ASP A 76 -27.45 -5.69 -5.98
CA ASP A 76 -28.36 -4.69 -5.40
C ASP A 76 -28.00 -4.42 -3.93
N GLY A 77 -28.01 -3.14 -3.55
CA GLY A 77 -27.57 -2.74 -2.20
C GLY A 77 -26.10 -2.37 -2.09
N GLY A 78 -25.34 -2.29 -3.21
CA GLY A 78 -23.95 -1.80 -3.27
C GLY A 78 -22.88 -2.84 -2.94
N GLY A 79 -23.27 -4.11 -2.87
CA GLY A 79 -22.30 -5.20 -2.73
C GLY A 79 -21.54 -5.48 -4.04
N ILE A 80 -20.29 -5.90 -3.94
CA ILE A 80 -19.46 -6.29 -5.07
C ILE A 80 -18.91 -7.69 -4.81
N ASN A 81 -19.19 -8.62 -5.72
CA ASN A 81 -18.48 -9.90 -5.81
C ASN A 81 -17.37 -9.75 -6.83
N TYR A 82 -16.14 -10.01 -6.42
CA TYR A 82 -14.95 -9.80 -7.23
C TYR A 82 -14.07 -11.04 -7.25
N SER A 83 -13.68 -11.43 -8.44
CA SER A 83 -12.70 -12.47 -8.69
C SER A 83 -11.80 -12.02 -9.84
N SER A 84 -10.50 -12.15 -9.70
CA SER A 84 -9.54 -11.82 -10.76
C SER A 84 -8.30 -12.68 -10.67
N ASN A 85 -7.59 -12.78 -11.80
CA ASN A 85 -6.25 -13.33 -11.83
C ASN A 85 -5.16 -12.24 -11.64
N LYS A 86 -3.91 -12.67 -11.54
CA LYS A 86 -2.77 -11.74 -11.35
C LYS A 86 -2.53 -10.83 -12.55
N GLU A 87 -2.86 -11.25 -13.76
CA GLU A 87 -2.76 -10.42 -14.97
C GLU A 87 -3.66 -9.19 -14.89
N TYR A 88 -4.89 -9.38 -14.41
CA TYR A 88 -5.80 -8.26 -14.19
C TYR A 88 -5.26 -7.30 -13.10
N GLU A 89 -4.87 -7.83 -11.94
CA GLU A 89 -4.30 -7.01 -10.87
C GLU A 89 -3.08 -6.22 -11.36
N PHE A 90 -2.21 -6.85 -12.15
CA PHE A 90 -1.04 -6.22 -12.74
C PHE A 90 -1.42 -5.11 -13.73
N CYS A 91 -2.39 -5.37 -14.62
CA CYS A 91 -2.89 -4.37 -15.56
C CYS A 91 -3.42 -3.14 -14.82
N VAL A 92 -4.28 -3.32 -13.82
CA VAL A 92 -4.84 -2.23 -13.03
C VAL A 92 -3.75 -1.45 -12.31
N MET A 93 -2.79 -2.12 -11.66
CA MET A 93 -1.68 -1.45 -10.97
C MET A 93 -0.82 -0.63 -11.93
N ASN A 94 -0.51 -1.12 -13.14
CA ASN A 94 0.19 -0.33 -14.15
C ASN A 94 -0.58 0.94 -14.52
N LYS A 95 -1.90 0.82 -14.76
CA LYS A 95 -2.74 1.99 -15.08
C LYS A 95 -2.76 3.02 -13.94
N ILE A 96 -2.84 2.55 -12.68
CA ILE A 96 -2.77 3.41 -11.49
C ILE A 96 -1.43 4.15 -11.45
N PHE A 97 -0.31 3.45 -11.64
CA PHE A 97 1.00 4.10 -11.65
C PHE A 97 1.17 5.07 -12.81
N ASP A 98 0.72 4.72 -14.00
CA ASP A 98 0.75 5.62 -15.15
C ASP A 98 -0.04 6.91 -14.90
N GLU A 99 -1.19 6.78 -14.23
CA GLU A 99 -2.04 7.93 -13.93
C GLU A 99 -1.51 8.80 -12.78
N TYR A 100 -0.93 8.19 -11.73
CA TYR A 100 -0.65 8.88 -10.47
C TYR A 100 0.82 9.08 -10.15
N ARG A 101 1.78 8.53 -10.91
CA ARG A 101 3.22 8.58 -10.63
C ARG A 101 3.81 9.99 -10.43
N ASP A 102 3.17 11.01 -11.02
CA ASP A 102 3.59 12.41 -10.94
C ASP A 102 2.52 13.29 -10.28
N LYS A 103 1.63 12.70 -9.49
CA LYS A 103 0.60 13.41 -8.75
C LYS A 103 0.86 13.37 -7.24
N LYS A 104 0.58 14.48 -6.58
CA LYS A 104 0.63 14.58 -5.12
C LYS A 104 -0.63 13.93 -4.53
N ILE A 105 -0.53 12.67 -4.17
CA ILE A 105 -1.60 11.87 -3.58
C ILE A 105 -1.08 10.98 -2.46
N VAL A 106 -1.96 10.45 -1.62
CA VAL A 106 -1.70 9.25 -0.81
C VAL A 106 -2.29 8.06 -1.55
N LEU A 107 -1.46 7.05 -1.85
CA LEU A 107 -1.86 5.79 -2.46
C LEU A 107 -1.86 4.69 -1.41
N ASP A 108 -3.04 4.19 -1.05
CA ASP A 108 -3.22 3.05 -0.16
C ASP A 108 -3.24 1.75 -0.99
N VAL A 109 -2.15 0.97 -0.91
CA VAL A 109 -2.01 -0.27 -1.68
C VAL A 109 -2.40 -1.47 -0.83
N GLY A 110 -3.40 -2.23 -1.26
CA GLY A 110 -3.80 -3.50 -0.64
C GLY A 110 -2.64 -4.49 -0.56
N GLY A 111 -2.51 -5.21 0.55
CA GLY A 111 -1.38 -6.12 0.77
C GLY A 111 -1.25 -7.21 -0.31
N SER A 112 -2.37 -7.69 -0.86
CA SER A 112 -2.37 -8.63 -1.98
C SER A 112 -1.92 -8.01 -3.29
N HIS A 113 -2.20 -6.73 -3.51
CA HIS A 113 -1.84 -5.98 -4.72
C HIS A 113 -0.38 -5.48 -4.68
N ALA A 114 0.26 -5.57 -3.54
CA ALA A 114 1.66 -5.20 -3.37
C ALA A 114 2.63 -6.39 -3.53
N LYS A 115 2.10 -7.61 -3.68
CA LYS A 115 2.86 -8.85 -3.81
C LYS A 115 2.85 -9.34 -5.25
N TRP A 116 4.04 -9.56 -5.81
CA TRP A 116 4.23 -10.00 -7.20
C TRP A 116 5.25 -11.12 -7.28
N GLU A 117 4.90 -12.13 -8.05
CA GLU A 117 5.75 -13.28 -8.40
C GLU A 117 6.01 -13.27 -9.91
N ASP A 118 6.97 -14.06 -10.35
CA ASP A 118 7.25 -14.34 -11.74
C ASP A 118 7.58 -13.10 -12.60
N ASP A 119 7.11 -13.06 -13.82
CA ASP A 119 7.45 -12.03 -14.81
C ASP A 119 7.00 -10.62 -14.43
N HIS A 120 5.98 -10.48 -13.59
CA HIS A 120 5.49 -9.19 -13.13
C HIS A 120 6.34 -8.59 -12.00
N SER A 121 7.04 -9.42 -11.23
CA SER A 121 7.83 -8.98 -10.08
C SER A 121 8.86 -7.91 -10.45
N SER A 122 9.60 -8.09 -11.54
CA SER A 122 10.63 -7.15 -11.97
C SER A 122 10.05 -5.80 -12.38
N LYS A 123 8.96 -5.80 -13.15
CA LYS A 123 8.28 -4.57 -13.58
C LYS A 123 7.66 -3.82 -12.42
N MET A 124 7.02 -4.53 -11.50
CA MET A 124 6.42 -3.91 -10.31
C MET A 124 7.50 -3.34 -9.38
N LYS A 125 8.63 -4.03 -9.21
CA LYS A 125 9.78 -3.47 -8.48
C LYS A 125 10.31 -2.19 -9.12
N GLU A 126 10.40 -2.14 -10.44
CA GLU A 126 10.80 -0.93 -11.16
C GLU A 126 9.83 0.22 -10.92
N LEU A 127 8.50 -0.04 -11.05
CA LEU A 127 7.47 0.95 -10.79
C LEU A 127 7.54 1.49 -9.35
N PHE A 128 7.62 0.61 -8.36
CA PHE A 128 7.73 1.02 -6.96
C PHE A 128 9.06 1.72 -6.68
N ASN A 129 10.20 1.24 -7.20
CA ASN A 129 11.51 1.85 -7.00
C ASN A 129 11.64 3.24 -7.66
N SER A 130 10.81 3.55 -8.65
CA SER A 130 10.74 4.89 -9.24
C SER A 130 10.06 5.92 -8.31
N THR A 131 9.48 5.47 -7.21
CA THR A 131 8.74 6.29 -6.26
C THR A 131 9.50 6.37 -4.94
N PRO A 132 9.99 7.54 -4.53
CA PRO A 132 10.84 7.69 -3.34
C PRO A 132 10.09 7.53 -2.02
N ASN A 133 8.77 7.72 -2.02
CA ASN A 133 7.94 7.84 -0.80
C ASN A 133 7.11 6.56 -0.57
N ILE A 134 7.77 5.41 -0.42
CA ILE A 134 7.11 4.15 -0.10
C ILE A 134 7.33 3.82 1.37
N PHE A 135 6.25 3.57 2.10
CA PHE A 135 6.25 3.22 3.50
C PHE A 135 5.59 1.87 3.72
N ILE A 136 6.32 0.96 4.37
CA ILE A 136 5.84 -0.38 4.69
C ILE A 136 5.47 -0.46 6.15
N PHE A 137 4.22 -0.80 6.42
CA PHE A 137 3.69 -0.98 7.75
C PHE A 137 4.01 -2.38 8.27
N ASN A 138 4.82 -2.47 9.31
CA ASN A 138 5.22 -3.70 9.98
C ASN A 138 4.97 -3.59 11.49
N VAL A 139 4.93 -4.72 12.17
CA VAL A 139 5.00 -4.77 13.64
C VAL A 139 6.47 -4.74 14.07
N THR A 140 7.25 -5.72 13.60
CA THR A 140 8.69 -5.86 13.83
C THR A 140 9.33 -6.39 12.53
N GLU A 141 10.67 -6.52 12.52
CA GLU A 141 11.40 -7.19 11.44
C GLU A 141 11.22 -8.71 11.48
N ASN A 142 10.73 -9.25 12.60
CA ASN A 142 10.44 -10.66 12.78
C ASN A 142 9.05 -10.99 12.25
N GLU A 143 8.99 -11.87 11.26
CA GLU A 143 7.75 -12.24 10.56
C GLU A 143 6.76 -12.99 11.48
N ASP A 144 7.26 -13.86 12.36
CA ASP A 144 6.42 -14.61 13.29
C ASP A 144 5.79 -13.67 14.33
N GLU A 145 6.57 -12.75 14.90
CA GLU A 145 6.05 -11.74 15.82
C GLU A 145 4.99 -10.85 15.14
N THR A 146 5.26 -10.42 13.91
CA THR A 146 4.32 -9.64 13.10
C THR A 146 3.02 -10.44 12.86
N TYR A 147 3.15 -11.71 12.48
CA TYR A 147 2.00 -12.57 12.26
C TYR A 147 1.16 -12.73 13.54
N ASP A 148 1.79 -13.12 14.66
CA ASP A 148 1.10 -13.38 15.93
C ASP A 148 0.38 -12.13 16.45
N PHE A 149 1.02 -10.97 16.33
CA PHE A 149 0.41 -9.70 16.70
C PHE A 149 -0.82 -9.37 15.84
N LEU A 150 -0.69 -9.45 14.52
CA LEU A 150 -1.78 -9.14 13.60
C LEU A 150 -2.93 -10.16 13.71
N LYS A 151 -2.61 -11.44 13.94
CA LYS A 151 -3.60 -12.48 14.20
C LYS A 151 -4.43 -12.15 15.45
N LYS A 152 -3.75 -11.86 16.57
CA LYS A 152 -4.40 -11.48 17.82
C LYS A 152 -5.30 -10.24 17.66
N ARG A 153 -4.84 -9.26 16.89
CA ARG A 153 -5.60 -8.03 16.62
C ARG A 153 -6.86 -8.29 15.78
N ARG A 154 -6.80 -9.20 14.82
CA ARG A 154 -7.96 -9.63 14.03
C ARG A 154 -8.96 -10.44 14.86
N GLU A 155 -8.48 -11.39 15.65
CA GLU A 155 -9.31 -12.17 16.57
C GLU A 155 -10.02 -11.28 17.59
N GLY A 156 -9.34 -10.25 18.10
CA GLY A 156 -9.92 -9.25 19.00
C GLY A 156 -11.06 -8.43 18.36
N ARG A 157 -11.13 -8.38 17.02
CA ARG A 157 -12.25 -7.78 16.26
C ARG A 157 -13.33 -8.78 15.88
N GLY A 158 -13.23 -10.04 16.35
CA GLY A 158 -14.18 -11.12 16.06
C GLY A 158 -13.94 -11.83 14.72
N GLU A 159 -12.84 -11.54 14.03
CA GLU A 159 -12.47 -12.24 12.80
C GLU A 159 -11.87 -13.61 13.14
N LYS A 160 -12.41 -14.68 12.52
CA LYS A 160 -11.82 -16.02 12.63
C LYS A 160 -10.92 -16.27 11.45
N ILE A 161 -9.65 -16.60 11.71
CA ILE A 161 -8.70 -16.99 10.67
C ILE A 161 -8.76 -18.52 10.55
N SER A 162 -9.21 -19.03 9.38
CA SER A 162 -9.16 -20.46 9.10
C SER A 162 -7.70 -20.89 8.87
N PRO A 163 -7.37 -22.20 9.07
CA PRO A 163 -6.01 -22.69 8.81
C PRO A 163 -5.49 -22.37 7.41
N GLU A 164 -6.33 -22.45 6.39
CA GLU A 164 -6.01 -22.09 5.00
C GLU A 164 -5.67 -20.60 4.85
N ASN A 165 -6.45 -19.74 5.47
CA ASN A 165 -6.21 -18.30 5.49
C ASN A 165 -4.99 -17.93 6.34
N GLU A 166 -4.64 -18.74 7.33
CA GLU A 166 -3.44 -18.56 8.16
C GLU A 166 -2.16 -18.67 7.32
N GLU A 167 -2.03 -19.73 6.53
CA GLU A 167 -0.87 -19.92 5.64
C GLU A 167 -0.76 -18.80 4.62
N LYS A 168 -1.87 -18.44 3.98
CA LYS A 168 -1.93 -17.31 3.04
C LYS A 168 -1.52 -16.00 3.70
N PHE A 169 -1.93 -15.76 4.93
CA PHE A 169 -1.61 -14.53 5.64
C PHE A 169 -0.14 -14.45 6.04
N ARG A 170 0.45 -15.55 6.54
CA ARG A 170 1.89 -15.65 6.81
C ARG A 170 2.70 -15.39 5.53
N ARG A 171 2.31 -16.03 4.44
CA ARG A 171 2.96 -15.85 3.14
C ARG A 171 2.93 -14.39 2.68
N ILE A 172 1.82 -13.68 2.84
CA ILE A 172 1.74 -12.24 2.50
C ILE A 172 2.77 -11.42 3.30
N ILE A 173 2.94 -11.68 4.60
CA ILE A 173 3.90 -10.97 5.44
C ILE A 173 5.33 -11.22 4.95
N THR A 174 5.70 -12.48 4.75
CA THR A 174 7.03 -12.87 4.24
C THR A 174 7.33 -12.26 2.87
N ASP A 175 6.37 -12.33 1.96
CA ASP A 175 6.56 -11.83 0.60
C ASP A 175 6.68 -10.31 0.56
N LEU A 176 5.89 -9.57 1.35
CA LEU A 176 6.01 -8.13 1.45
C LEU A 176 7.40 -7.74 2.01
N ASN A 177 7.86 -8.39 3.06
CA ASN A 177 9.17 -8.12 3.64
C ASN A 177 10.31 -8.40 2.64
N ASN A 178 10.22 -9.48 1.86
CA ASN A 178 11.23 -9.83 0.86
C ASN A 178 11.18 -8.91 -0.37
N PHE A 179 9.99 -8.57 -0.84
CA PHE A 179 9.80 -7.74 -2.03
C PHE A 179 10.27 -6.30 -1.80
N TYR A 180 10.00 -5.75 -0.62
CA TYR A 180 10.30 -4.36 -0.26
C TYR A 180 11.49 -4.22 0.70
N ARG A 181 12.40 -5.19 0.72
CA ARG A 181 13.61 -5.12 1.54
C ARG A 181 14.43 -3.87 1.18
N GLY A 182 14.68 -3.03 2.17
CA GLY A 182 15.43 -1.78 2.00
C GLY A 182 14.59 -0.53 1.76
N THR A 183 13.25 -0.64 1.68
CA THR A 183 12.36 0.52 1.69
C THR A 183 12.14 1.04 3.12
N GLN A 184 11.47 2.19 3.24
CA GLN A 184 11.19 2.78 4.54
C GLN A 184 10.13 1.97 5.31
N ASN A 185 10.51 1.43 6.46
CA ASN A 185 9.60 0.72 7.36
C ASN A 185 8.95 1.69 8.35
N ILE A 186 7.65 1.49 8.59
CA ILE A 186 6.86 2.12 9.64
C ILE A 186 6.45 1.04 10.62
N SER A 187 7.03 1.02 11.82
CA SER A 187 6.57 0.14 12.90
C SER A 187 5.23 0.66 13.42
N ILE A 188 4.22 -0.22 13.50
CA ILE A 188 2.91 0.12 14.06
C ILE A 188 2.86 0.00 15.59
N VAL A 189 3.96 -0.41 16.20
CA VAL A 189 4.11 -0.51 17.66
C VAL A 189 5.23 0.39 18.16
N ASN A 190 5.09 0.87 19.37
CA ASN A 190 6.12 1.57 20.11
C ASN A 190 7.20 0.61 20.63
N LYS A 191 8.31 1.14 21.14
CA LYS A 191 9.42 0.34 21.71
C LYS A 191 9.00 -0.52 22.92
N ASP A 192 7.93 -0.14 23.62
CA ASP A 192 7.35 -0.90 24.73
C ASP A 192 6.31 -1.94 24.29
N GLY A 193 6.09 -2.09 22.99
CA GLY A 193 5.14 -3.02 22.40
C GLY A 193 3.69 -2.53 22.37
N SER A 194 3.42 -1.30 22.79
CA SER A 194 2.08 -0.71 22.68
C SER A 194 1.78 -0.28 21.24
N ASP A 195 0.51 -0.28 20.84
CA ASP A 195 0.09 0.20 19.53
C ASP A 195 0.37 1.70 19.40
N LYS A 196 0.92 2.10 18.27
CA LYS A 196 0.97 3.52 17.89
C LYS A 196 -0.42 4.00 17.50
N THR A 197 -0.73 5.22 17.90
CA THR A 197 -1.91 5.93 17.44
C THR A 197 -1.80 6.29 15.95
N THR A 198 -2.92 6.55 15.31
CA THR A 198 -2.94 7.03 13.92
C THR A 198 -2.15 8.33 13.76
N GLU A 199 -2.22 9.22 14.75
CA GLU A 199 -1.50 10.50 14.74
C GLU A 199 0.03 10.29 14.78
N GLU A 200 0.52 9.41 15.67
CA GLU A 200 1.95 9.05 15.74
C GLU A 200 2.47 8.47 14.43
N LEU A 201 1.67 7.62 13.76
CA LEU A 201 2.04 7.04 12.46
C LEU A 201 2.10 8.12 11.36
N VAL A 202 1.13 9.02 11.33
CA VAL A 202 1.09 10.14 10.38
C VAL A 202 2.29 11.07 10.58
N ASP A 203 2.61 11.42 11.83
CA ASP A 203 3.75 12.31 12.15
C ASP A 203 5.09 11.66 11.80
N GLU A 204 5.24 10.36 12.04
CA GLU A 204 6.43 9.62 11.63
C GLU A 204 6.61 9.62 10.10
N ILE A 205 5.53 9.40 9.33
CA ILE A 205 5.57 9.46 7.87
C ILE A 205 5.98 10.86 7.42
N ILE A 206 5.32 11.90 7.92
CA ILE A 206 5.65 13.29 7.55
C ILE A 206 7.11 13.62 7.87
N THR A 207 7.63 13.18 9.02
CA THR A 207 9.03 13.40 9.39
C THR A 207 10.00 12.70 8.43
N LYS A 208 9.63 11.54 7.88
CA LYS A 208 10.47 10.79 6.91
C LYS A 208 10.36 11.34 5.48
N LEU A 209 9.37 12.17 5.20
CA LEU A 209 9.16 12.84 3.93
C LEU A 209 9.99 14.14 3.80
N THR A 210 10.40 14.74 4.90
CA THR A 210 11.24 15.97 4.98
C THR A 210 12.71 15.61 5.06
#